data_7c958e5cb134df6fd5f469e45fe6ef80
#
_entry.id   7c958e5cb134df6fd5f469e45fe6ef80
#
_cell.length_a   1.000
_cell.length_b   1.000
_cell.length_c   1.000
_cell.angle_alpha   90.00
_cell.angle_beta   90.00
_cell.angle_gamma   90.00
#
_symmetry.space_group_name_H-M   'P 1'
#
loop_
_entity.id
_entity.type
_entity.pdbx_description
1 polymer ?
#
loop_
_entity_poly.entity_id
_entity_poly.type
_entity_poly.pdbx_seq_one_letter_code
_entity_poly.pdbx_strand_id
1 'polypeptide(L)'
;MKHPKLGVQQTGSSSTRLVDALFRLRRPWQFRAMSVSGSNWYDVHAADAVSAYEAADPAALQAWLVGLLPTSPSLVADIGAGSGRDAAWLASLGHEVLAVEPSASMREHGTRLHDDARIRWVADSLPSLAATLRLGLAADVVHLGAVWQHVSPPDRPRAFRKLVGLLRSGGVLAVTLRHGPDDGRDMHPVSLEEVERLAREHGLVGVRVQRSPNAMGRPGVSWTNVAFRLPDDGTGSLTLPRHLILADQKSSTYKLGLLRTLCRIADGSAGLAQEVDDSHVGLIALTWLRLYLPLGTANLPQAPGNRRGAEGLGFAGPGFLAVAAGAAALLDLRVGARFGSAAGRAVHLAMREAADLITKMPATYLTYPSGGRILPTERGRPRAPLIEVVLDSAYLRSFGSMLVPRDLWRAMQNYSVWVEPALVAEWTRLMRSYAQRQGRMLEEPRLSIAMTWSDPDPDRDVGVARAIALRRLKNGRGVHCVWTGRRLEPATLAIDHCLPWSAWPCGDLWNLMPAHRRVNQHEKRDRLPSSEALHRAGDGIVSWWEAAYLVPGDLVLPSRFGEEARASLPGLSGQSGIPGHDEVLAAVSLQRLRLRRDQGVPEWP
;
A
#
# COMPACT_ATOMS: atom_id res chain seq x y z
N MET A 1 61.06 10.48 9.20
CA MET A 1 59.91 10.72 10.10
C MET A 1 58.82 9.71 9.76
N LYS A 2 58.47 8.86 10.72
CA LYS A 2 57.62 7.66 10.54
C LYS A 2 56.13 8.05 10.68
N HIS A 3 55.32 7.69 9.70
CA HIS A 3 53.87 7.72 9.84
C HIS A 3 53.40 6.50 10.65
N PRO A 4 52.43 6.64 11.59
CA PRO A 4 51.82 5.52 12.24
C PRO A 4 50.66 4.96 11.38
N LYS A 5 50.68 3.65 11.20
CA LYS A 5 49.56 2.86 10.65
C LYS A 5 48.46 2.75 11.71
N LEU A 6 47.28 3.28 11.41
CA LEU A 6 46.05 2.96 12.17
C LEU A 6 45.51 1.62 11.70
N GLY A 7 45.52 0.65 12.63
CA GLY A 7 44.92 -0.65 12.44
C GLY A 7 43.40 -0.52 12.51
N VAL A 8 42.72 -0.95 11.46
CA VAL A 8 41.26 -1.18 11.45
C VAL A 8 41.02 -2.50 12.16
N GLN A 9 40.51 -2.45 13.39
CA GLN A 9 39.91 -3.62 14.02
C GLN A 9 38.55 -3.90 13.35
N GLN A 10 38.47 -5.04 12.68
CA GLN A 10 37.21 -5.65 12.28
C GLN A 10 36.43 -6.09 13.52
N THR A 11 35.40 -5.35 13.90
CA THR A 11 34.35 -5.87 14.78
C THR A 11 33.27 -6.50 13.89
N GLY A 12 33.55 -7.72 13.45
CA GLY A 12 32.56 -8.57 12.83
C GLY A 12 31.66 -9.25 13.87
N SER A 13 30.42 -9.48 13.48
CA SER A 13 29.47 -10.46 14.05
C SER A 13 28.58 -10.05 15.21
N SER A 14 27.74 -9.03 15.04
CA SER A 14 26.55 -8.94 15.91
C SER A 14 25.26 -8.57 15.19
N SER A 15 25.35 -8.01 13.99
CA SER A 15 24.18 -7.56 13.23
C SER A 15 23.47 -8.66 12.42
N THR A 16 24.17 -9.74 12.08
CA THR A 16 23.64 -10.81 11.23
C THR A 16 22.67 -11.77 11.94
N ARG A 17 22.70 -11.84 13.27
CA ARG A 17 21.81 -12.75 14.04
C ARG A 17 20.46 -12.15 14.43
N LEU A 18 20.29 -10.85 14.34
CA LEU A 18 19.07 -10.16 14.78
C LEU A 18 18.04 -9.95 13.68
N VAL A 19 18.47 -9.91 12.44
CA VAL A 19 17.58 -9.88 11.25
C VAL A 19 16.91 -11.23 11.03
N ASP A 20 17.58 -12.32 11.41
CA ASP A 20 17.09 -13.71 11.29
C ASP A 20 15.78 -14.03 12.02
N ALA A 21 15.37 -13.25 12.97
CA ALA A 21 14.23 -13.61 13.79
C ALA A 21 12.90 -12.99 13.33
N LEU A 22 12.90 -11.86 12.62
CA LEU A 22 11.69 -11.29 12.03
C LEU A 22 11.11 -12.17 10.89
N PHE A 23 11.94 -13.01 10.30
CA PHE A 23 11.57 -13.86 9.17
C PHE A 23 11.55 -15.36 9.47
N ARG A 24 11.90 -15.77 10.69
CA ARG A 24 11.83 -17.18 11.14
C ARG A 24 10.43 -17.66 11.50
N LEU A 25 9.39 -16.96 11.14
CA LEU A 25 8.05 -17.53 11.16
C LEU A 25 7.96 -18.60 10.06
N ARG A 26 8.27 -19.82 10.45
CA ARG A 26 8.29 -21.02 9.63
C ARG A 26 6.88 -21.42 9.16
N ARG A 27 6.26 -20.60 8.31
CA ARG A 27 5.24 -21.05 7.35
C ARG A 27 5.33 -20.15 6.13
N PRO A 28 5.54 -20.71 4.91
CA PRO A 28 5.46 -19.91 3.70
C PRO A 28 4.05 -19.34 3.60
N TRP A 29 3.96 -18.04 3.31
CA TRP A 29 2.72 -17.36 3.02
C TRP A 29 2.10 -18.02 1.77
N GLN A 30 1.18 -18.96 1.97
CA GLN A 30 0.45 -19.57 0.88
C GLN A 30 -0.73 -18.66 0.50
N PHE A 31 -0.47 -17.62 -0.29
CA PHE A 31 -1.52 -17.08 -1.14
C PHE A 31 -1.80 -18.12 -2.22
N ARG A 32 -2.98 -18.67 -2.22
CA ARG A 32 -3.44 -19.65 -3.21
C ARG A 32 -3.60 -18.93 -4.55
N ALA A 33 -2.53 -18.90 -5.36
CA ALA A 33 -2.60 -18.48 -6.76
C ALA A 33 -3.43 -19.51 -7.52
N MET A 34 -4.43 -19.07 -8.27
CA MET A 34 -5.04 -19.92 -9.29
C MET A 34 -3.96 -20.24 -10.31
N SER A 35 -3.70 -21.54 -10.51
CA SER A 35 -2.62 -22.08 -11.33
C SER A 35 -2.75 -21.61 -12.78
N VAL A 36 -1.76 -20.91 -13.27
CA VAL A 36 -1.54 -20.68 -14.70
C VAL A 36 -0.64 -21.78 -15.24
N SER A 37 -0.95 -22.33 -16.40
CA SER A 37 -0.47 -23.59 -16.96
C SER A 37 1.03 -23.68 -17.31
N GLY A 38 1.86 -22.68 -17.02
CA GLY A 38 3.31 -22.71 -17.26
C GLY A 38 4.18 -23.16 -16.06
N SER A 39 3.60 -23.24 -14.84
CA SER A 39 4.36 -23.60 -13.63
C SER A 39 4.63 -25.10 -13.49
N ASN A 40 3.93 -25.94 -14.24
CA ASN A 40 3.94 -27.39 -14.03
C ASN A 40 5.32 -28.04 -14.34
N TRP A 41 6.05 -27.53 -15.35
CA TRP A 41 7.38 -28.07 -15.66
C TRP A 41 8.36 -27.83 -14.52
N TYR A 42 8.37 -26.61 -13.97
CA TYR A 42 9.27 -26.23 -12.88
C TYR A 42 8.91 -26.91 -11.55
N ASP A 43 7.65 -27.24 -11.31
CA ASP A 43 7.26 -28.01 -10.13
C ASP A 43 7.75 -29.47 -10.23
N VAL A 44 7.74 -30.06 -11.43
CA VAL A 44 8.18 -31.45 -11.67
C VAL A 44 9.70 -31.58 -11.69
N HIS A 45 10.41 -30.58 -12.26
CA HIS A 45 11.86 -30.65 -12.50
C HIS A 45 12.64 -29.69 -11.57
N ALA A 46 12.06 -29.31 -10.42
CA ALA A 46 12.64 -28.30 -9.54
C ALA A 46 14.06 -28.64 -9.10
N ALA A 47 14.33 -29.88 -8.69
CA ALA A 47 15.65 -30.29 -8.20
C ALA A 47 16.76 -30.13 -9.25
N ASP A 48 16.50 -30.56 -10.48
CA ASP A 48 17.45 -30.46 -11.58
C ASP A 48 17.65 -29.01 -12.01
N ALA A 49 16.56 -28.25 -12.10
CA ALA A 49 16.60 -26.83 -12.44
C ALA A 49 17.38 -26.02 -11.39
N VAL A 50 17.12 -26.25 -10.11
CA VAL A 50 17.85 -25.63 -9.01
C VAL A 50 19.33 -25.95 -9.07
N SER A 51 19.71 -27.22 -9.22
CA SER A 51 21.10 -27.63 -9.35
C SER A 51 21.82 -26.92 -10.50
N ALA A 52 21.15 -26.84 -11.66
CA ALA A 52 21.70 -26.15 -12.83
C ALA A 52 21.82 -24.64 -12.67
N TYR A 53 20.87 -24.00 -11.94
CA TYR A 53 20.89 -22.55 -11.73
C TYR A 53 21.92 -22.14 -10.69
N GLU A 54 22.03 -22.87 -9.59
CA GLU A 54 23.00 -22.60 -8.52
C GLU A 54 24.46 -22.86 -8.93
N ALA A 55 24.69 -23.67 -9.96
CA ALA A 55 26.04 -23.91 -10.51
C ALA A 55 26.64 -22.67 -11.20
N ALA A 56 25.83 -21.66 -11.52
CA ALA A 56 26.29 -20.47 -12.22
C ALA A 56 26.53 -19.31 -11.24
N ASP A 57 27.69 -18.64 -11.35
CA ASP A 57 28.02 -17.46 -10.53
C ASP A 57 27.08 -16.29 -10.85
N PRO A 58 26.24 -15.85 -9.90
CA PRO A 58 25.32 -14.74 -10.11
C PRO A 58 26.05 -13.41 -10.34
N ALA A 59 27.19 -13.18 -9.72
CA ALA A 59 27.94 -11.93 -9.90
C ALA A 59 28.46 -11.79 -11.34
N ALA A 60 28.91 -12.88 -11.94
CA ALA A 60 29.32 -12.91 -13.35
C ALA A 60 28.12 -12.75 -14.30
N LEU A 61 27.00 -13.42 -14.04
CA LEU A 61 25.80 -13.33 -14.87
C LEU A 61 25.17 -11.93 -14.81
N GLN A 62 25.16 -11.31 -13.64
CA GLN A 62 24.53 -10.02 -13.39
C GLN A 62 25.51 -8.84 -13.44
N ALA A 63 26.76 -9.05 -13.89
CA ALA A 63 27.77 -8.00 -14.04
C ALA A 63 27.27 -6.79 -14.86
N TRP A 64 26.35 -7.04 -15.79
CA TRP A 64 25.72 -6.02 -16.62
C TRP A 64 24.80 -5.06 -15.82
N LEU A 65 24.34 -5.44 -14.62
CA LEU A 65 23.55 -4.59 -13.72
C LEU A 65 24.41 -3.64 -12.90
N VAL A 66 25.72 -3.87 -12.83
CA VAL A 66 26.65 -3.00 -12.11
C VAL A 66 26.55 -1.56 -12.64
N GLY A 67 26.39 -0.61 -11.73
CA GLY A 67 26.15 0.81 -12.04
C GLY A 67 24.68 1.15 -12.39
N LEU A 68 23.79 0.17 -12.45
CA LEU A 68 22.32 0.37 -12.52
C LEU A 68 21.63 0.10 -11.19
N LEU A 69 22.23 -0.75 -10.35
CA LEU A 69 21.76 -0.99 -9.00
C LEU A 69 21.98 0.24 -8.11
N PRO A 70 21.07 0.50 -7.16
CA PRO A 70 21.28 1.50 -6.13
C PRO A 70 22.54 1.22 -5.31
N THR A 71 23.23 2.27 -4.90
CA THR A 71 24.45 2.17 -4.05
C THR A 71 24.14 2.06 -2.55
N SER A 72 22.89 2.27 -2.17
CA SER A 72 22.39 2.12 -0.79
C SER A 72 21.37 0.99 -0.72
N PRO A 73 21.15 0.39 0.48
CA PRO A 73 20.11 -0.61 0.68
C PRO A 73 18.75 -0.15 0.14
N SER A 74 18.16 -0.93 -0.73
CA SER A 74 16.97 -0.56 -1.51
C SER A 74 16.09 -1.78 -1.74
N LEU A 75 14.88 -1.58 -2.26
CA LEU A 75 13.96 -2.67 -2.57
C LEU A 75 14.13 -3.14 -4.02
N VAL A 76 14.38 -4.42 -4.19
CA VAL A 76 14.42 -5.08 -5.50
C VAL A 76 13.28 -6.11 -5.60
N ALA A 77 12.55 -6.10 -6.70
CA ALA A 77 11.59 -7.17 -7.02
C ALA A 77 12.21 -8.08 -8.09
N ASP A 78 12.52 -9.32 -7.71
CA ASP A 78 13.01 -10.36 -8.59
C ASP A 78 11.83 -11.22 -9.06
N ILE A 79 11.41 -11.01 -10.29
CA ILE A 79 10.21 -11.61 -10.88
C ILE A 79 10.58 -12.89 -11.62
N GLY A 80 10.02 -14.02 -11.20
CA GLY A 80 10.42 -15.35 -11.63
C GLY A 80 11.76 -15.73 -11.00
N ALA A 81 11.85 -15.59 -9.67
CA ALA A 81 13.10 -15.75 -8.92
C ALA A 81 13.71 -17.16 -9.00
N GLY A 82 12.94 -18.16 -9.42
CA GLY A 82 13.40 -19.52 -9.58
C GLY A 82 13.96 -20.12 -8.29
N SER A 83 15.23 -20.54 -8.30
CA SER A 83 15.94 -21.03 -7.12
C SER A 83 16.27 -19.97 -6.08
N GLY A 84 16.14 -18.67 -6.42
CA GLY A 84 16.52 -17.56 -5.55
C GLY A 84 17.99 -17.14 -5.66
N ARG A 85 18.76 -17.71 -6.55
CA ARG A 85 20.19 -17.38 -6.77
C ARG A 85 20.41 -15.88 -6.93
N ASP A 86 19.66 -15.24 -7.84
CA ASP A 86 19.81 -13.81 -8.12
C ASP A 86 19.26 -12.97 -6.95
N ALA A 87 18.18 -13.40 -6.30
CA ALA A 87 17.65 -12.79 -5.08
C ALA A 87 18.69 -12.81 -3.95
N ALA A 88 19.39 -13.95 -3.75
CA ALA A 88 20.43 -14.07 -2.73
C ALA A 88 21.64 -13.18 -3.03
N TRP A 89 22.04 -13.09 -4.30
CA TRP A 89 23.09 -12.18 -4.70
C TRP A 89 22.72 -10.71 -4.43
N LEU A 90 21.51 -10.29 -4.80
CA LEU A 90 21.02 -8.94 -4.51
C LEU A 90 20.94 -8.66 -3.01
N ALA A 91 20.51 -9.65 -2.21
CA ALA A 91 20.49 -9.56 -0.76
C ALA A 91 21.92 -9.42 -0.18
N SER A 92 22.91 -10.14 -0.75
CA SER A 92 24.31 -10.03 -0.33
C SER A 92 24.91 -8.63 -0.56
N LEU A 93 24.36 -7.88 -1.52
CA LEU A 93 24.69 -6.48 -1.76
C LEU A 93 24.00 -5.50 -0.79
N GLY A 94 23.18 -6.01 0.14
CA GLY A 94 22.49 -5.24 1.16
C GLY A 94 21.06 -4.80 0.78
N HIS A 95 20.51 -5.25 -0.35
CA HIS A 95 19.16 -4.92 -0.77
C HIS A 95 18.11 -5.80 -0.07
N GLU A 96 16.91 -5.28 0.14
CA GLU A 96 15.73 -6.08 0.46
C GLU A 96 15.12 -6.61 -0.84
N VAL A 97 14.79 -7.90 -0.90
CA VAL A 97 14.38 -8.56 -2.15
C VAL A 97 13.00 -9.19 -2.01
N LEU A 98 12.09 -8.84 -2.91
CA LEU A 98 10.85 -9.59 -3.14
C LEU A 98 11.12 -10.64 -4.21
N ALA A 99 11.31 -11.90 -3.81
CA ALA A 99 11.47 -13.03 -4.70
C ALA A 99 10.10 -13.56 -5.12
N VAL A 100 9.67 -13.22 -6.32
CA VAL A 100 8.35 -13.59 -6.85
C VAL A 100 8.48 -14.82 -7.74
N GLU A 101 7.90 -15.96 -7.34
CA GLU A 101 8.03 -17.22 -8.05
C GLU A 101 6.71 -18.00 -8.01
N PRO A 102 6.12 -18.42 -9.16
CA PRO A 102 4.88 -19.18 -9.19
C PRO A 102 5.02 -20.64 -8.73
N SER A 103 6.16 -21.33 -9.03
CA SER A 103 6.37 -22.72 -8.67
C SER A 103 6.55 -22.91 -7.17
N ALA A 104 5.73 -23.74 -6.56
CA ALA A 104 5.82 -24.05 -5.14
C ALA A 104 7.10 -24.80 -4.81
N SER A 105 7.48 -25.76 -5.66
CA SER A 105 8.70 -26.54 -5.49
C SER A 105 9.96 -25.68 -5.60
N MET A 106 10.02 -24.75 -6.56
CA MET A 106 11.13 -23.81 -6.69
C MET A 106 11.25 -22.91 -5.46
N ARG A 107 10.14 -22.34 -4.97
CA ARG A 107 10.14 -21.53 -3.74
C ARG A 107 10.60 -22.31 -2.51
N GLU A 108 10.18 -23.57 -2.37
CA GLU A 108 10.60 -24.41 -1.25
C GLU A 108 12.10 -24.68 -1.29
N HIS A 109 12.65 -24.99 -2.47
CA HIS A 109 14.10 -25.16 -2.65
C HIS A 109 14.83 -23.83 -2.37
N GLY A 110 14.37 -22.73 -2.95
CA GLY A 110 14.99 -21.42 -2.78
C GLY A 110 15.00 -20.96 -1.33
N THR A 111 13.90 -21.12 -0.59
CA THR A 111 13.82 -20.77 0.84
C THR A 111 14.80 -21.61 1.69
N ARG A 112 15.02 -22.88 1.32
CA ARG A 112 15.98 -23.72 2.05
C ARG A 112 17.44 -23.38 1.74
N LEU A 113 17.74 -23.03 0.49
CA LEU A 113 19.10 -22.71 0.06
C LEU A 113 19.55 -21.32 0.48
N HIS A 114 18.61 -20.36 0.44
CA HIS A 114 18.85 -18.95 0.67
C HIS A 114 18.01 -18.46 1.85
N ASP A 115 18.35 -18.92 3.05
CA ASP A 115 17.72 -18.52 4.32
C ASP A 115 18.28 -17.14 4.74
N ASP A 116 17.96 -16.09 3.97
CA ASP A 116 18.34 -14.70 4.23
C ASP A 116 17.09 -13.89 4.57
N ALA A 117 17.11 -13.22 5.70
CA ALA A 117 16.00 -12.41 6.19
C ALA A 117 15.60 -11.25 5.27
N ARG A 118 16.47 -10.83 4.37
CA ARG A 118 16.22 -9.78 3.38
C ARG A 118 15.45 -10.31 2.16
N ILE A 119 15.30 -11.63 2.01
CA ILE A 119 14.58 -12.23 0.90
C ILE A 119 13.17 -12.59 1.34
N ARG A 120 12.18 -11.97 0.72
CA ARG A 120 10.78 -12.27 0.94
C ARG A 120 10.19 -12.98 -0.28
N TRP A 121 9.75 -14.21 -0.08
CA TRP A 121 9.12 -15.01 -1.13
C TRP A 121 7.64 -14.68 -1.28
N VAL A 122 7.22 -14.52 -2.54
CA VAL A 122 5.83 -14.25 -2.92
C VAL A 122 5.39 -15.26 -3.99
N ALA A 123 4.30 -15.98 -3.72
CA ALA A 123 3.68 -16.88 -4.69
C ALA A 123 2.83 -16.07 -5.67
N ASP A 124 3.39 -15.72 -6.84
CA ASP A 124 2.70 -14.91 -7.84
C ASP A 124 3.32 -15.11 -9.23
N SER A 125 2.64 -14.66 -10.28
CA SER A 125 3.08 -14.83 -11.67
C SER A 125 2.66 -13.69 -12.59
N LEU A 126 3.42 -13.49 -13.67
CA LEU A 126 2.96 -12.75 -14.84
C LEU A 126 1.82 -13.54 -15.54
N PRO A 127 0.87 -12.86 -16.17
CA PRO A 127 0.80 -11.40 -16.41
C PRO A 127 0.13 -10.60 -15.29
N SER A 128 -0.36 -11.23 -14.23
CA SER A 128 -1.22 -10.55 -13.25
C SER A 128 -0.46 -9.85 -12.13
N LEU A 129 0.52 -10.50 -11.52
CA LEU A 129 1.26 -10.05 -10.33
C LEU A 129 0.34 -9.51 -9.22
N ALA A 130 -0.82 -10.18 -9.03
CA ALA A 130 -1.87 -9.67 -8.18
C ALA A 130 -1.48 -9.64 -6.69
N ALA A 131 -0.81 -10.69 -6.20
CA ALA A 131 -0.32 -10.76 -4.83
C ALA A 131 0.81 -9.76 -4.58
N THR A 132 1.76 -9.67 -5.51
CA THR A 132 2.89 -8.73 -5.45
C THR A 132 2.42 -7.28 -5.42
N LEU A 133 1.47 -6.95 -6.29
CA LEU A 133 0.91 -5.60 -6.38
C LEU A 133 0.11 -5.20 -5.15
N ARG A 134 -0.55 -6.15 -4.49
CA ARG A 134 -1.28 -5.92 -3.22
C ARG A 134 -0.37 -5.50 -2.07
N LEU A 135 0.92 -5.83 -2.12
CA LEU A 135 1.87 -5.36 -1.11
C LEU A 135 2.04 -3.82 -1.10
N GLY A 136 1.60 -3.13 -2.16
CA GLY A 136 1.65 -1.67 -2.25
C GLY A 136 3.07 -1.10 -2.32
N LEU A 137 4.09 -1.95 -2.47
CA LEU A 137 5.49 -1.54 -2.53
C LEU A 137 5.89 -1.11 -3.94
N ALA A 138 6.73 -0.09 -4.03
CA ALA A 138 7.36 0.35 -5.25
C ALA A 138 8.86 0.04 -5.22
N ALA A 139 9.34 -0.74 -6.18
CA ALA A 139 10.72 -1.22 -6.21
C ALA A 139 11.68 -0.22 -6.87
N ASP A 140 12.91 -0.15 -6.36
CA ASP A 140 13.99 0.60 -6.99
C ASP A 140 14.46 -0.10 -8.26
N VAL A 141 14.42 -1.44 -8.22
CA VAL A 141 14.73 -2.28 -9.37
C VAL A 141 13.68 -3.37 -9.49
N VAL A 142 13.18 -3.58 -10.70
CA VAL A 142 12.40 -4.77 -11.07
C VAL A 142 13.26 -5.59 -12.01
N HIS A 143 13.66 -6.77 -11.56
CA HIS A 143 14.54 -7.69 -12.28
C HIS A 143 13.73 -8.85 -12.86
N LEU A 144 14.00 -9.21 -14.12
CA LEU A 144 13.47 -10.39 -14.80
C LEU A 144 14.61 -11.18 -15.42
N GLY A 145 15.13 -12.15 -14.70
CA GLY A 145 16.19 -13.06 -15.17
C GLY A 145 15.62 -14.20 -16.01
N ALA A 146 15.61 -14.08 -17.33
CA ALA A 146 15.13 -15.14 -18.23
C ALA A 146 13.66 -15.57 -18.00
N VAL A 147 12.77 -14.62 -17.85
CA VAL A 147 11.34 -14.86 -17.59
C VAL A 147 10.44 -14.46 -18.75
N TRP A 148 10.82 -13.42 -19.51
CA TRP A 148 9.95 -12.81 -20.51
C TRP A 148 9.46 -13.77 -21.61
N GLN A 149 10.27 -14.77 -21.97
CA GLN A 149 9.91 -15.82 -22.94
C GLN A 149 8.76 -16.72 -22.47
N HIS A 150 8.47 -16.80 -21.17
CA HIS A 150 7.34 -17.57 -20.62
C HIS A 150 6.01 -16.78 -20.65
N VAL A 151 6.04 -15.51 -21.03
CA VAL A 151 4.83 -14.70 -21.18
C VAL A 151 4.31 -14.85 -22.60
N SER A 152 3.08 -15.31 -22.75
CA SER A 152 2.44 -15.45 -24.07
C SER A 152 2.34 -14.08 -24.76
N PRO A 153 2.54 -13.97 -26.09
CA PRO A 153 2.52 -12.69 -26.80
C PRO A 153 1.28 -11.84 -26.53
N PRO A 154 0.05 -12.39 -26.46
CA PRO A 154 -1.14 -11.60 -26.15
C PRO A 154 -1.14 -10.99 -24.74
N ASP A 155 -0.46 -11.63 -23.79
CA ASP A 155 -0.41 -11.19 -22.39
C ASP A 155 0.71 -10.17 -22.10
N ARG A 156 1.69 -10.04 -23.00
CA ARG A 156 2.86 -9.17 -22.81
C ARG A 156 2.55 -7.71 -22.55
N PRO A 157 1.59 -7.06 -23.23
CA PRO A 157 1.24 -5.67 -22.91
C PRO A 157 0.69 -5.53 -21.48
N ARG A 158 -0.11 -6.50 -21.03
CA ARG A 158 -0.62 -6.54 -19.66
C ARG A 158 0.50 -6.78 -18.66
N ALA A 159 1.35 -7.77 -18.91
CA ALA A 159 2.50 -8.09 -18.07
C ALA A 159 3.44 -6.89 -17.92
N PHE A 160 3.79 -6.26 -19.04
CA PHE A 160 4.71 -5.10 -19.04
C PHE A 160 4.15 -3.93 -18.21
N ARG A 161 2.87 -3.60 -18.41
CA ARG A 161 2.18 -2.59 -17.59
C ARG A 161 2.27 -2.89 -16.09
N LYS A 162 2.11 -4.18 -15.70
CA LYS A 162 2.21 -4.59 -14.29
C LYS A 162 3.63 -4.46 -13.75
N LEU A 163 4.65 -4.78 -14.56
CA LEU A 163 6.06 -4.58 -14.19
C LEU A 163 6.41 -3.11 -13.98
N VAL A 164 6.03 -2.24 -14.92
CA VAL A 164 6.20 -0.79 -14.77
C VAL A 164 5.50 -0.31 -13.51
N GLY A 165 4.32 -0.85 -13.30
CA GLY A 165 3.53 -0.61 -12.12
C GLY A 165 4.23 -0.95 -10.78
N LEU A 166 5.24 -1.80 -10.71
CA LEU A 166 6.05 -2.08 -9.52
C LEU A 166 7.19 -1.07 -9.31
N LEU A 167 7.58 -0.31 -10.33
CA LEU A 167 8.69 0.65 -10.21
C LEU A 167 8.29 1.89 -9.42
N ARG A 168 9.19 2.41 -8.63
CA ARG A 168 9.13 3.81 -8.19
C ARG A 168 9.60 4.75 -9.30
N SER A 169 9.32 6.03 -9.18
CA SER A 169 9.97 7.05 -10.01
C SER A 169 11.49 6.96 -9.86
N GLY A 170 12.22 7.05 -10.97
CA GLY A 170 13.67 6.83 -11.02
C GLY A 170 14.10 5.35 -11.00
N GLY A 171 13.17 4.41 -10.80
CA GLY A 171 13.45 2.99 -10.73
C GLY A 171 13.85 2.36 -12.07
N VAL A 172 14.50 1.21 -12.02
CA VAL A 172 15.03 0.49 -13.19
C VAL A 172 14.28 -0.81 -13.41
N LEU A 173 13.81 -1.03 -14.63
CA LEU A 173 13.34 -2.33 -15.12
C LEU A 173 14.49 -3.01 -15.88
N ALA A 174 14.95 -4.14 -15.38
CA ALA A 174 16.05 -4.92 -15.94
C ALA A 174 15.50 -6.27 -16.45
N VAL A 175 15.67 -6.54 -17.73
CA VAL A 175 15.13 -7.73 -18.40
C VAL A 175 16.21 -8.47 -19.14
N THR A 176 16.33 -9.77 -18.90
CA THR A 176 17.16 -10.68 -19.69
C THR A 176 16.29 -11.46 -20.65
N LEU A 177 16.48 -11.25 -21.95
CA LEU A 177 15.78 -11.91 -23.04
C LEU A 177 16.56 -13.14 -23.50
N ARG A 178 15.90 -14.32 -23.48
CA ARG A 178 16.45 -15.55 -24.02
C ARG A 178 16.00 -15.72 -25.48
N HIS A 179 16.94 -15.82 -26.39
CA HIS A 179 16.70 -16.17 -27.79
C HIS A 179 17.09 -17.62 -28.05
N GLY A 180 16.32 -18.32 -28.84
CA GLY A 180 16.56 -19.71 -29.20
C GLY A 180 15.31 -20.59 -29.14
N PRO A 181 15.41 -21.87 -29.49
CA PRO A 181 14.26 -22.76 -29.51
C PRO A 181 13.70 -23.02 -28.12
N ASP A 182 12.41 -23.36 -28.06
CA ASP A 182 11.81 -23.93 -26.84
C ASP A 182 12.44 -25.32 -26.56
N ASP A 183 12.71 -25.54 -25.30
CA ASP A 183 13.26 -26.83 -24.80
C ASP A 183 12.23 -27.57 -23.91
N GLY A 184 10.95 -27.41 -24.21
CA GLY A 184 9.83 -28.07 -23.52
C GLY A 184 9.34 -27.33 -22.29
N ARG A 185 9.72 -26.05 -22.11
CA ARG A 185 9.33 -25.20 -20.99
C ARG A 185 8.26 -24.17 -21.32
N ASP A 186 7.58 -24.31 -22.43
CA ASP A 186 6.54 -23.38 -22.93
C ASP A 186 7.09 -21.96 -23.15
N MET A 187 8.09 -21.87 -24.03
CA MET A 187 8.76 -20.60 -24.34
C MET A 187 8.30 -20.04 -25.68
N HIS A 188 8.07 -18.76 -25.69
CA HIS A 188 7.70 -18.00 -26.88
C HIS A 188 8.89 -17.16 -27.39
N PRO A 189 9.00 -16.94 -28.72
CA PRO A 189 9.99 -16.02 -29.27
C PRO A 189 9.87 -14.63 -28.65
N VAL A 190 11.02 -13.99 -28.40
CA VAL A 190 11.12 -12.64 -27.83
C VAL A 190 11.92 -11.74 -28.76
N SER A 191 11.62 -10.43 -28.76
CA SER A 191 12.44 -9.46 -29.47
C SER A 191 12.73 -8.24 -28.62
N LEU A 192 13.88 -7.63 -28.85
CA LEU A 192 14.28 -6.38 -28.20
C LEU A 192 13.34 -5.23 -28.60
N GLU A 193 12.98 -5.18 -29.88
CA GLU A 193 12.11 -4.14 -30.46
C GLU A 193 10.73 -4.13 -29.79
N GLU A 194 10.17 -5.31 -29.48
CA GLU A 194 8.91 -5.42 -28.76
C GLU A 194 9.01 -4.81 -27.37
N VAL A 195 10.05 -5.18 -26.62
CA VAL A 195 10.24 -4.69 -25.24
C VAL A 195 10.52 -3.20 -25.23
N GLU A 196 11.32 -2.69 -26.18
CA GLU A 196 11.56 -1.25 -26.35
C GLU A 196 10.30 -0.47 -26.72
N ARG A 197 9.44 -1.03 -27.58
CA ARG A 197 8.15 -0.42 -27.92
C ARG A 197 7.27 -0.33 -26.67
N LEU A 198 7.13 -1.41 -25.92
CA LEU A 198 6.36 -1.44 -24.67
C LEU A 198 6.93 -0.45 -23.64
N ALA A 199 8.25 -0.33 -23.55
CA ALA A 199 8.91 0.62 -22.67
C ALA A 199 8.53 2.07 -23.02
N ARG A 200 8.59 2.44 -24.31
CA ARG A 200 8.19 3.78 -24.78
C ARG A 200 6.70 4.06 -24.53
N GLU A 201 5.82 3.08 -24.77
CA GLU A 201 4.39 3.20 -24.51
C GLU A 201 4.07 3.50 -23.04
N HIS A 202 4.93 3.06 -22.13
CA HIS A 202 4.81 3.27 -20.68
C HIS A 202 5.74 4.36 -20.13
N GLY A 203 6.38 5.17 -21.00
CA GLY A 203 7.20 6.31 -20.59
C GLY A 203 8.57 5.95 -20.01
N LEU A 204 9.05 4.72 -20.18
CA LEU A 204 10.39 4.36 -19.77
C LEU A 204 11.43 4.75 -20.81
N VAL A 205 12.62 5.12 -20.34
CA VAL A 205 13.77 5.46 -21.17
C VAL A 205 14.80 4.33 -21.13
N GLY A 206 15.26 3.88 -22.29
CA GLY A 206 16.33 2.88 -22.41
C GLY A 206 17.66 3.42 -21.84
N VAL A 207 18.29 2.64 -20.95
CA VAL A 207 19.55 3.05 -20.32
C VAL A 207 20.70 2.09 -20.61
N ARG A 208 20.40 0.84 -20.98
CA ARG A 208 21.44 -0.14 -21.35
C ARG A 208 20.85 -1.25 -22.23
N VAL A 209 21.60 -1.64 -23.24
CA VAL A 209 21.39 -2.87 -24.02
C VAL A 209 22.73 -3.55 -24.15
N GLN A 210 22.78 -4.85 -23.82
CA GLN A 210 24.01 -5.61 -23.87
C GLN A 210 23.73 -7.06 -24.26
N ARG A 211 24.50 -7.61 -25.19
CA ARG A 211 24.51 -9.05 -25.46
C ARG A 211 25.35 -9.76 -24.41
N SER A 212 24.84 -10.87 -23.87
CA SER A 212 25.57 -11.68 -22.90
C SER A 212 26.03 -12.99 -23.50
N PRO A 213 27.18 -13.50 -23.03
CA PRO A 213 27.64 -14.83 -23.38
C PRO A 213 26.62 -15.89 -22.96
N ASN A 214 26.60 -17.02 -23.67
CA ASN A 214 25.83 -18.20 -23.27
C ASN A 214 26.60 -18.97 -22.16
N ALA A 215 26.53 -18.47 -20.93
CA ALA A 215 27.27 -19.00 -19.79
C ALA A 215 26.94 -20.47 -19.46
N MET A 216 25.77 -20.98 -19.87
CA MET A 216 25.35 -22.36 -19.66
C MET A 216 25.65 -23.26 -20.86
N GLY A 217 26.34 -22.77 -21.89
CA GLY A 217 26.77 -23.56 -23.04
C GLY A 217 25.66 -24.20 -23.89
N ARG A 218 24.42 -23.75 -23.79
CA ARG A 218 23.27 -24.35 -24.50
C ARG A 218 23.34 -24.05 -26.00
N PRO A 219 23.35 -25.07 -26.87
CA PRO A 219 23.42 -24.85 -28.31
C PRO A 219 22.23 -24.00 -28.83
N GLY A 220 22.52 -23.07 -29.74
CA GLY A 220 21.48 -22.24 -30.36
C GLY A 220 20.80 -21.22 -29.45
N VAL A 221 21.29 -21.02 -28.23
CA VAL A 221 20.76 -20.03 -27.27
C VAL A 221 21.66 -18.79 -27.21
N SER A 222 21.07 -17.61 -27.27
CA SER A 222 21.75 -16.33 -27.05
C SER A 222 20.93 -15.45 -26.12
N TRP A 223 21.57 -14.42 -25.57
CA TRP A 223 20.98 -13.58 -24.53
C TRP A 223 21.14 -12.10 -24.87
N THR A 224 20.08 -11.32 -24.60
CA THR A 224 20.13 -9.86 -24.65
C THR A 224 19.63 -9.32 -23.33
N ASN A 225 20.47 -8.56 -22.65
CA ASN A 225 20.09 -7.81 -21.44
C ASN A 225 19.69 -6.41 -21.82
N VAL A 226 18.57 -5.95 -21.31
CA VAL A 226 18.08 -4.59 -21.54
C VAL A 226 17.59 -3.99 -20.23
N ALA A 227 17.93 -2.73 -20.01
CA ALA A 227 17.46 -1.97 -18.86
C ALA A 227 16.80 -0.66 -19.31
N PHE A 228 15.70 -0.36 -18.63
CA PHE A 228 14.93 0.88 -18.81
C PHE A 228 14.82 1.60 -17.46
N ARG A 229 14.78 2.91 -17.49
CA ARG A 229 14.54 3.74 -16.31
C ARG A 229 13.19 4.44 -16.43
N LEU A 230 12.38 4.37 -15.37
CA LEU A 230 11.23 5.24 -15.22
C LEU A 230 11.73 6.63 -14.82
N PRO A 231 11.52 7.68 -15.63
CA PRO A 231 12.00 9.03 -15.30
C PRO A 231 11.50 9.53 -13.94
N ASP A 232 12.33 10.27 -13.24
CA ASP A 232 12.03 10.91 -11.96
C ASP A 232 12.07 12.45 -12.08
N ASP A 233 11.48 12.96 -13.12
CA ASP A 233 11.36 14.41 -13.37
C ASP A 233 9.97 14.95 -12.97
N GLY A 234 9.14 14.12 -12.33
CA GLY A 234 7.77 14.44 -11.94
C GLY A 234 6.79 14.56 -13.12
N THR A 235 7.27 14.52 -14.36
CA THR A 235 6.42 14.70 -15.54
C THR A 235 5.51 13.49 -15.77
N GLY A 236 6.00 12.27 -15.58
CA GLY A 236 5.23 11.05 -15.78
C GLY A 236 4.07 10.89 -14.80
N SER A 237 4.34 10.98 -13.50
CA SER A 237 3.36 10.72 -12.45
C SER A 237 2.39 11.89 -12.20
N LEU A 238 2.81 13.13 -12.42
CA LEU A 238 2.01 14.31 -12.10
C LEU A 238 1.25 14.91 -13.30
N THR A 239 1.50 14.45 -14.52
CA THR A 239 0.85 14.98 -15.73
C THR A 239 -0.67 14.79 -15.69
N LEU A 240 -1.14 13.58 -15.35
CA LEU A 240 -2.56 13.31 -15.23
C LEU A 240 -3.23 14.06 -14.07
N PRO A 241 -2.71 14.02 -12.81
CA PRO A 241 -3.22 14.87 -11.74
C PRO A 241 -3.29 16.36 -12.11
N ARG A 242 -2.25 16.92 -12.74
CA ARG A 242 -2.25 18.30 -13.21
C ARG A 242 -3.37 18.58 -14.19
N HIS A 243 -3.57 17.71 -15.19
CA HIS A 243 -4.69 17.84 -16.13
C HIS A 243 -6.04 17.85 -15.41
N LEU A 244 -6.28 16.89 -14.52
CA LEU A 244 -7.54 16.75 -13.77
C LEU A 244 -7.81 17.93 -12.83
N ILE A 245 -6.77 18.48 -12.23
CA ILE A 245 -6.90 19.61 -11.31
C ILE A 245 -7.11 20.92 -12.05
N LEU A 246 -6.37 21.18 -13.12
CA LEU A 246 -6.32 22.49 -13.76
C LEU A 246 -7.07 22.57 -15.09
N ALA A 247 -6.92 21.58 -15.97
CA ALA A 247 -7.38 21.66 -17.35
C ALA A 247 -8.77 21.04 -17.59
N ASP A 248 -9.16 20.03 -16.80
CA ASP A 248 -10.45 19.36 -16.95
C ASP A 248 -11.62 20.31 -16.61
N GLN A 249 -12.67 20.31 -17.43
CA GLN A 249 -13.82 21.19 -17.23
C GLN A 249 -14.64 20.80 -15.99
N LYS A 250 -14.96 21.78 -15.17
CA LYS A 250 -15.66 21.61 -13.89
C LYS A 250 -16.91 22.48 -13.81
N SER A 251 -18.09 21.86 -13.92
CA SER A 251 -19.37 22.49 -13.66
C SER A 251 -19.74 22.54 -12.16
N SER A 252 -19.05 21.75 -11.36
CA SER A 252 -19.21 21.64 -9.90
C SER A 252 -17.88 21.22 -9.25
N THR A 253 -17.82 21.23 -7.93
CA THR A 253 -16.64 20.78 -7.18
C THR A 253 -16.51 19.26 -7.10
N TYR A 254 -17.50 18.50 -7.56
CA TYR A 254 -17.56 17.05 -7.34
C TYR A 254 -16.40 16.27 -7.94
N LYS A 255 -15.86 16.72 -9.07
CA LYS A 255 -14.65 16.10 -9.65
C LYS A 255 -13.44 16.24 -8.72
N LEU A 256 -13.23 17.45 -8.15
CA LEU A 256 -12.16 17.71 -7.18
C LEU A 256 -12.41 16.96 -5.88
N GLY A 257 -13.66 16.88 -5.43
CA GLY A 257 -14.06 16.09 -4.27
C GLY A 257 -13.71 14.62 -4.44
N LEU A 258 -13.98 14.02 -5.61
CA LEU A 258 -13.62 12.63 -5.88
C LEU A 258 -12.10 12.43 -5.90
N LEU A 259 -11.37 13.32 -6.56
CA LEU A 259 -9.90 13.25 -6.59
C LEU A 259 -9.30 13.39 -5.19
N ARG A 260 -9.81 14.31 -4.35
CA ARG A 260 -9.36 14.46 -2.97
C ARG A 260 -9.71 13.23 -2.12
N THR A 261 -10.90 12.65 -2.32
CA THR A 261 -11.30 11.39 -1.68
C THR A 261 -10.32 10.27 -2.00
N LEU A 262 -9.99 10.08 -3.28
CA LEU A 262 -9.01 9.07 -3.72
C LEU A 262 -7.62 9.35 -3.15
N CYS A 263 -7.20 10.62 -3.11
CA CYS A 263 -5.92 11.02 -2.51
C CYS A 263 -5.84 10.62 -1.02
N ARG A 264 -6.88 10.91 -0.25
CA ARG A 264 -6.97 10.53 1.18
C ARG A 264 -6.99 9.03 1.41
N ILE A 265 -7.68 8.28 0.55
CA ILE A 265 -7.70 6.81 0.64
C ILE A 265 -6.33 6.24 0.27
N ALA A 266 -5.70 6.75 -0.78
CA ALA A 266 -4.37 6.30 -1.20
C ALA A 266 -3.31 6.52 -0.11
N ASP A 267 -3.42 7.60 0.64
CA ASP A 267 -2.53 7.95 1.74
C ASP A 267 -2.80 7.12 3.01
N GLY A 268 -4.08 7.00 3.42
CA GLY A 268 -4.47 6.49 4.74
C GLY A 268 -5.04 5.08 4.79
N SER A 269 -5.41 4.47 3.66
CA SER A 269 -6.13 3.18 3.63
C SER A 269 -5.51 2.20 2.62
N ALA A 270 -4.21 1.98 2.72
CA ALA A 270 -3.44 1.16 1.80
C ALA A 270 -3.99 -0.27 1.64
N GLY A 271 -4.57 -0.84 2.69
CA GLY A 271 -5.10 -2.20 2.70
C GLY A 271 -6.33 -2.41 1.82
N LEU A 272 -7.27 -1.44 1.78
CA LEU A 272 -8.53 -1.56 1.03
C LEU A 272 -8.43 -1.11 -0.44
N ALA A 273 -7.37 -0.42 -0.79
CA ALA A 273 -7.25 0.24 -2.08
C ALA A 273 -6.11 -0.33 -2.95
N GLN A 274 -5.64 -1.53 -2.64
CA GLN A 274 -4.43 -2.09 -3.22
C GLN A 274 -4.61 -2.71 -4.59
N GLU A 275 -5.80 -3.07 -4.98
CA GLU A 275 -6.06 -3.51 -6.34
C GLU A 275 -6.56 -2.32 -7.15
N VAL A 276 -5.75 -1.89 -8.09
CA VAL A 276 -6.07 -0.85 -9.07
C VAL A 276 -7.40 -1.13 -9.78
N ASP A 277 -7.80 -2.39 -9.79
CA ASP A 277 -9.00 -2.88 -10.44
C ASP A 277 -10.23 -2.96 -9.50
N ASP A 278 -10.11 -2.60 -8.19
CA ASP A 278 -11.19 -2.87 -7.22
C ASP A 278 -11.24 -1.92 -6.01
N SER A 279 -11.09 -0.61 -6.24
CA SER A 279 -11.37 0.37 -5.18
C SER A 279 -12.85 0.35 -4.84
N HIS A 280 -13.20 0.04 -3.58
CA HIS A 280 -14.59 -0.10 -3.17
C HIS A 280 -15.33 1.25 -3.17
N VAL A 281 -16.42 1.35 -3.93
CA VAL A 281 -17.27 2.54 -3.97
C VAL A 281 -17.77 2.92 -2.58
N GLY A 282 -17.99 1.95 -1.69
CA GLY A 282 -18.39 2.22 -0.30
C GLY A 282 -17.33 2.96 0.50
N LEU A 283 -16.04 2.63 0.37
CA LEU A 283 -14.96 3.37 1.02
C LEU A 283 -14.84 4.79 0.45
N ILE A 284 -14.98 4.93 -0.86
CA ILE A 284 -14.99 6.23 -1.53
C ILE A 284 -16.17 7.07 -1.01
N ALA A 285 -17.38 6.50 -0.91
CA ALA A 285 -18.56 7.17 -0.38
C ALA A 285 -18.39 7.59 1.10
N LEU A 286 -17.80 6.73 1.91
CA LEU A 286 -17.50 7.02 3.32
C LEU A 286 -16.55 8.22 3.47
N THR A 287 -15.44 8.20 2.74
CA THR A 287 -14.46 9.30 2.76
C THR A 287 -15.04 10.58 2.14
N TRP A 288 -15.85 10.45 1.09
CA TRP A 288 -16.59 11.55 0.49
C TRP A 288 -17.52 12.24 1.49
N LEU A 289 -18.29 11.48 2.27
CA LEU A 289 -19.17 12.04 3.31
C LEU A 289 -18.37 12.86 4.32
N ARG A 290 -17.20 12.36 4.74
CA ARG A 290 -16.32 13.10 5.66
C ARG A 290 -15.85 14.44 5.09
N LEU A 291 -15.61 14.52 3.78
CA LEU A 291 -15.22 15.76 3.11
C LEU A 291 -16.39 16.74 2.93
N TYR A 292 -17.58 16.25 2.63
CA TYR A 292 -18.71 17.10 2.26
C TYR A 292 -19.60 17.49 3.45
N LEU A 293 -19.62 16.76 4.55
CA LEU A 293 -20.40 17.13 5.74
C LEU A 293 -20.01 18.50 6.30
N PRO A 294 -18.71 18.82 6.52
CA PRO A 294 -18.31 20.15 6.97
C PRO A 294 -18.68 21.27 5.98
N LEU A 295 -18.57 20.99 4.67
CA LEU A 295 -18.90 21.95 3.62
C LEU A 295 -20.40 22.25 3.57
N GLY A 296 -21.24 21.22 3.74
CA GLY A 296 -22.69 21.35 3.83
C GLY A 296 -23.12 22.14 5.07
N THR A 297 -22.58 21.77 6.23
CA THR A 297 -22.84 22.45 7.52
C THR A 297 -22.41 23.94 7.48
N ALA A 298 -21.28 24.23 6.82
CA ALA A 298 -20.80 25.59 6.62
C ALA A 298 -21.54 26.37 5.53
N ASN A 299 -22.51 25.75 4.87
CA ASN A 299 -23.29 26.33 3.76
C ASN A 299 -22.42 26.85 2.60
N LEU A 300 -21.41 26.10 2.22
CA LEU A 300 -20.48 26.45 1.15
C LEU A 300 -20.98 25.93 -0.22
N PRO A 301 -21.02 26.76 -1.28
CA PRO A 301 -21.58 26.39 -2.57
C PRO A 301 -20.68 25.39 -3.29
N GLN A 302 -21.24 24.29 -3.78
CA GLN A 302 -20.53 23.22 -4.49
C GLN A 302 -20.81 23.20 -6.01
N ALA A 303 -21.80 23.97 -6.45
CA ALA A 303 -22.15 24.19 -7.84
C ALA A 303 -22.74 25.59 -8.02
N PRO A 304 -22.81 26.14 -9.25
CA PRO A 304 -23.35 27.49 -9.49
C PRO A 304 -24.78 27.68 -8.99
N GLY A 305 -25.60 26.62 -9.00
CA GLY A 305 -26.98 26.64 -8.53
C GLY A 305 -27.19 26.40 -7.04
N ASN A 306 -26.14 26.03 -6.29
CA ASN A 306 -26.25 25.79 -4.84
C ASN A 306 -26.40 27.12 -4.08
N ARG A 307 -27.62 27.44 -3.68
CA ARG A 307 -27.93 28.65 -2.93
C ARG A 307 -27.94 28.45 -1.42
N ARG A 308 -28.12 27.22 -0.96
CA ARG A 308 -28.20 26.84 0.46
C ARG A 308 -27.47 25.56 0.72
N GLY A 309 -26.57 25.53 1.65
CA GLY A 309 -25.77 24.48 2.21
C GLY A 309 -26.06 23.04 1.78
N ALA A 310 -26.34 22.17 2.71
CA ALA A 310 -26.60 20.75 2.47
C ALA A 310 -27.81 20.50 1.55
N GLU A 311 -28.86 21.31 1.64
CA GLU A 311 -30.05 21.19 0.78
C GLU A 311 -29.76 21.49 -0.69
N GLY A 312 -28.75 22.29 -0.98
CA GLY A 312 -28.32 22.62 -2.34
C GLY A 312 -27.34 21.63 -2.95
N LEU A 313 -26.86 20.61 -2.20
CA LEU A 313 -25.98 19.57 -2.71
C LEU A 313 -26.78 18.54 -3.50
N GLY A 314 -26.36 18.22 -4.70
CA GLY A 314 -27.09 17.29 -5.59
C GLY A 314 -27.21 15.85 -5.11
N PHE A 315 -26.50 15.48 -4.05
CA PHE A 315 -26.56 14.16 -3.41
C PHE A 315 -27.12 14.19 -1.98
N ALA A 316 -27.31 15.39 -1.41
CA ALA A 316 -27.78 15.56 -0.03
C ALA A 316 -29.26 15.24 0.07
N GLY A 317 -29.55 13.97 0.15
CA GLY A 317 -30.87 13.45 0.47
C GLY A 317 -31.10 13.32 1.97
N PRO A 318 -32.18 12.62 2.37
CA PRO A 318 -32.56 12.45 3.80
C PRO A 318 -31.45 11.83 4.67
N GLY A 319 -30.64 10.91 4.11
CA GLY A 319 -29.54 10.27 4.82
C GLY A 319 -28.43 11.26 5.16
N PHE A 320 -27.95 12.00 4.17
CA PHE A 320 -26.94 13.04 4.37
C PHE A 320 -27.39 14.10 5.37
N LEU A 321 -28.64 14.58 5.25
CA LEU A 321 -29.20 15.58 6.14
C LEU A 321 -29.31 15.08 7.59
N ALA A 322 -29.70 13.81 7.79
CA ALA A 322 -29.76 13.21 9.11
C ALA A 322 -28.37 13.10 9.76
N VAL A 323 -27.35 12.70 8.99
CA VAL A 323 -25.97 12.65 9.49
C VAL A 323 -25.45 14.06 9.77
N ALA A 324 -25.70 15.02 8.91
CA ALA A 324 -25.35 16.43 9.12
C ALA A 324 -26.03 17.03 10.37
N ALA A 325 -27.23 16.55 10.71
CA ALA A 325 -27.95 16.91 11.93
C ALA A 325 -27.49 16.17 13.20
N GLY A 326 -26.46 15.33 13.11
CA GLY A 326 -25.84 14.66 14.25
C GLY A 326 -26.28 13.21 14.49
N ALA A 327 -26.93 12.55 13.51
CA ALA A 327 -27.25 11.12 13.62
C ALA A 327 -25.98 10.24 13.74
N ALA A 328 -24.83 10.72 13.24
CA ALA A 328 -23.51 10.13 13.45
C ALA A 328 -22.46 11.24 13.54
N ALA A 329 -21.47 11.10 14.43
CA ALA A 329 -20.37 12.05 14.49
C ALA A 329 -19.41 11.84 13.30
N LEU A 330 -18.80 12.94 12.83
CA LEU A 330 -17.88 12.92 11.67
C LEU A 330 -16.72 11.94 11.88
N LEU A 331 -16.14 11.92 13.06
CA LEU A 331 -15.01 11.04 13.42
C LEU A 331 -15.41 9.57 13.59
N ASP A 332 -16.73 9.28 13.72
CA ASP A 332 -17.23 7.91 13.75
C ASP A 332 -17.44 7.32 12.35
N LEU A 333 -17.40 8.14 11.30
CA LEU A 333 -17.49 7.69 9.91
C LEU A 333 -16.13 7.12 9.47
N ARG A 334 -15.77 5.96 10.01
CA ARG A 334 -14.51 5.24 9.72
C ARG A 334 -14.74 3.74 9.56
N VAL A 335 -13.79 3.07 8.93
CA VAL A 335 -13.82 1.61 8.81
C VAL A 335 -13.85 0.96 10.19
N GLY A 336 -14.60 -0.12 10.35
CA GLY A 336 -14.80 -0.82 11.62
C GLY A 336 -15.83 -0.19 12.57
N ALA A 337 -16.34 1.01 12.26
CA ALA A 337 -17.34 1.67 13.09
C ALA A 337 -18.71 0.95 13.04
N ARG A 338 -19.45 1.04 14.15
CA ARG A 338 -20.76 0.39 14.36
C ARG A 338 -21.81 1.42 14.70
N PHE A 339 -22.97 1.30 14.08
CA PHE A 339 -24.10 2.20 14.27
C PHE A 339 -25.38 1.41 14.54
N GLY A 340 -26.01 1.66 15.67
CA GLY A 340 -27.30 1.06 16.01
C GLY A 340 -28.42 1.49 15.04
N SER A 341 -29.60 0.91 15.16
CA SER A 341 -30.67 0.89 14.15
C SER A 341 -31.06 2.25 13.57
N ALA A 342 -31.14 3.31 14.36
CA ALA A 342 -31.54 4.64 13.87
C ALA A 342 -30.38 5.36 13.15
N ALA A 343 -29.22 5.46 13.81
CA ALA A 343 -28.00 6.03 13.23
C ALA A 343 -27.52 5.22 12.03
N GLY A 344 -27.58 3.89 12.13
CA GLY A 344 -27.20 2.98 11.05
C GLY A 344 -28.04 3.18 9.78
N ARG A 345 -29.35 3.39 9.91
CA ARG A 345 -30.20 3.69 8.75
C ARG A 345 -29.82 5.02 8.09
N ALA A 346 -29.53 6.05 8.89
CA ALA A 346 -29.11 7.36 8.38
C ALA A 346 -27.75 7.24 7.65
N VAL A 347 -26.77 6.58 8.25
CA VAL A 347 -25.44 6.34 7.64
C VAL A 347 -25.57 5.52 6.36
N HIS A 348 -26.34 4.40 6.38
CA HIS A 348 -26.56 3.59 5.17
C HIS A 348 -27.16 4.41 4.03
N LEU A 349 -28.18 5.21 4.32
CA LEU A 349 -28.84 6.05 3.32
C LEU A 349 -27.89 7.13 2.79
N ALA A 350 -27.13 7.81 3.65
CA ALA A 350 -26.12 8.80 3.25
C ALA A 350 -25.03 8.17 2.36
N MET A 351 -24.57 6.97 2.70
CA MET A 351 -23.61 6.21 1.91
C MET A 351 -24.15 5.89 0.51
N ARG A 352 -25.43 5.48 0.41
CA ARG A 352 -26.08 5.23 -0.89
C ARG A 352 -26.22 6.49 -1.72
N GLU A 353 -26.64 7.60 -1.11
CA GLU A 353 -26.77 8.91 -1.78
C GLU A 353 -25.43 9.35 -2.35
N ALA A 354 -24.34 9.25 -1.56
CA ALA A 354 -22.98 9.57 -2.00
C ALA A 354 -22.50 8.63 -3.12
N ALA A 355 -22.65 7.32 -2.96
CA ALA A 355 -22.23 6.33 -3.96
C ALA A 355 -22.96 6.51 -5.29
N ASP A 356 -24.26 6.79 -5.24
CA ASP A 356 -25.09 7.06 -6.42
C ASP A 356 -24.63 8.32 -7.16
N LEU A 357 -24.30 9.40 -6.44
CA LEU A 357 -23.77 10.59 -7.07
C LEU A 357 -22.39 10.32 -7.69
N ILE A 358 -21.47 9.73 -6.92
CA ILE A 358 -20.08 9.48 -7.35
C ILE A 358 -20.06 8.70 -8.67
N THR A 359 -20.85 7.64 -8.74
CA THR A 359 -20.89 6.78 -9.94
C THR A 359 -21.58 7.41 -11.14
N LYS A 360 -22.62 8.25 -10.92
CA LYS A 360 -23.40 8.89 -12.00
C LYS A 360 -22.72 10.13 -12.57
N MET A 361 -21.99 10.89 -11.75
CA MET A 361 -21.50 12.22 -12.10
C MET A 361 -19.97 12.32 -12.16
N PRO A 362 -19.21 12.48 -11.05
CA PRO A 362 -17.78 12.79 -11.18
C PRO A 362 -16.98 11.66 -11.82
N ALA A 363 -17.24 10.40 -11.47
CA ALA A 363 -16.51 9.27 -12.05
C ALA A 363 -16.75 9.11 -13.55
N THR A 364 -17.97 9.41 -14.03
CA THR A 364 -18.33 9.31 -15.44
C THR A 364 -17.68 10.40 -16.29
N TYR A 365 -17.50 11.61 -15.74
CA TYR A 365 -17.04 12.79 -16.47
C TYR A 365 -15.56 13.16 -16.24
N LEU A 366 -14.81 12.40 -15.47
CA LEU A 366 -13.36 12.49 -15.43
C LEU A 366 -12.77 11.74 -16.63
N THR A 367 -12.08 12.48 -17.50
CA THR A 367 -11.56 11.94 -18.76
C THR A 367 -10.07 12.22 -18.94
N TYR A 368 -9.40 11.34 -19.66
CA TYR A 368 -8.06 11.62 -20.14
C TYR A 368 -8.07 12.82 -21.11
N PRO A 369 -6.93 13.47 -21.36
CA PRO A 369 -6.84 14.48 -22.41
C PRO A 369 -7.31 13.98 -23.79
N SER A 370 -7.18 12.69 -24.05
CA SER A 370 -7.64 12.00 -25.26
C SER A 370 -9.13 11.67 -25.29
N GLY A 371 -9.88 11.91 -24.20
CA GLY A 371 -11.34 11.75 -24.13
C GLY A 371 -11.87 10.45 -23.50
N GLY A 372 -11.02 9.46 -23.19
CA GLY A 372 -11.45 8.21 -22.54
C GLY A 372 -11.78 8.39 -21.06
N ARG A 373 -12.70 7.59 -20.49
CA ARG A 373 -13.00 7.59 -19.05
C ARG A 373 -11.81 7.11 -18.23
N ILE A 374 -11.51 7.81 -17.14
CA ILE A 374 -10.40 7.46 -16.24
C ILE A 374 -10.85 6.48 -15.16
N LEU A 375 -12.06 6.65 -14.62
CA LEU A 375 -12.59 5.93 -13.48
C LEU A 375 -13.84 5.11 -13.86
N PRO A 376 -13.71 3.98 -14.56
CA PRO A 376 -14.81 3.05 -14.76
C PRO A 376 -15.36 2.55 -13.42
N THR A 377 -16.68 2.42 -13.31
CA THR A 377 -17.36 1.99 -12.08
C THR A 377 -18.35 0.87 -12.35
N GLU A 378 -18.41 -0.09 -11.44
CA GLU A 378 -19.45 -1.10 -11.36
C GLU A 378 -20.31 -0.84 -10.12
N ARG A 379 -21.64 -0.81 -10.29
CA ARG A 379 -22.56 -0.53 -9.20
C ARG A 379 -22.88 -1.78 -8.42
N GLY A 380 -22.77 -1.69 -7.11
CA GLY A 380 -23.28 -2.68 -6.19
C GLY A 380 -24.74 -2.45 -5.79
N ARG A 381 -25.24 -3.37 -4.96
CA ARG A 381 -26.60 -3.32 -4.38
C ARG A 381 -26.52 -3.52 -2.88
N PRO A 382 -26.07 -2.50 -2.11
CA PRO A 382 -25.95 -2.63 -0.66
C PRO A 382 -27.32 -2.81 -0.04
N ARG A 383 -27.43 -3.78 0.87
CA ARG A 383 -28.64 -4.01 1.66
C ARG A 383 -28.53 -3.31 2.99
N ALA A 384 -29.60 -2.64 3.41
CA ALA A 384 -29.65 -2.05 4.74
C ALA A 384 -29.69 -3.16 5.79
N PRO A 385 -28.75 -3.20 6.74
CA PRO A 385 -28.83 -4.11 7.87
C PRO A 385 -30.05 -3.80 8.74
N LEU A 386 -30.68 -4.84 9.31
CA LEU A 386 -31.91 -4.69 10.08
C LEU A 386 -31.67 -4.13 11.49
N ILE A 387 -30.55 -4.47 12.12
CA ILE A 387 -30.26 -4.19 13.52
C ILE A 387 -29.13 -3.18 13.67
N GLU A 388 -28.01 -3.42 13.03
CA GLU A 388 -26.78 -2.63 13.17
C GLU A 388 -26.09 -2.50 11.82
N VAL A 389 -25.51 -1.35 11.52
CA VAL A 389 -24.59 -1.14 10.40
C VAL A 389 -23.17 -1.21 10.93
N VAL A 390 -22.36 -2.13 10.40
CA VAL A 390 -20.93 -2.20 10.62
C VAL A 390 -20.24 -1.78 9.32
N LEU A 391 -19.38 -0.77 9.38
CA LEU A 391 -18.61 -0.29 8.23
C LEU A 391 -17.39 -1.19 7.97
N ASP A 392 -17.63 -2.48 7.82
CA ASP A 392 -16.62 -3.48 7.52
C ASP A 392 -16.32 -3.58 6.01
N SER A 393 -15.28 -4.32 5.67
CA SER A 393 -14.86 -4.51 4.29
C SER A 393 -15.94 -5.17 3.42
N ALA A 394 -16.75 -6.06 3.99
CA ALA A 394 -17.83 -6.74 3.27
C ALA A 394 -18.97 -5.77 2.93
N TYR A 395 -19.35 -4.94 3.91
CA TYR A 395 -20.35 -3.90 3.71
C TYR A 395 -19.89 -2.86 2.69
N LEU A 396 -18.65 -2.36 2.81
CA LEU A 396 -18.09 -1.37 1.88
C LEU A 396 -18.00 -1.91 0.45
N ARG A 397 -17.61 -3.17 0.26
CA ARG A 397 -17.61 -3.83 -1.05
C ARG A 397 -18.99 -3.96 -1.68
N SER A 398 -20.04 -4.08 -0.87
CA SER A 398 -21.41 -4.22 -1.37
C SER A 398 -21.93 -3.04 -2.21
N PHE A 399 -21.26 -1.87 -2.13
CA PHE A 399 -21.59 -0.68 -2.93
C PHE A 399 -21.05 -0.73 -4.37
N GLY A 400 -20.21 -1.72 -4.69
CA GLY A 400 -19.59 -1.87 -5.99
C GLY A 400 -18.13 -1.44 -6.03
N SER A 401 -17.57 -1.38 -7.23
CA SER A 401 -16.15 -1.12 -7.47
C SER A 401 -15.91 0.09 -8.37
N MET A 402 -14.72 0.67 -8.27
CA MET A 402 -14.20 1.72 -9.13
C MET A 402 -12.77 1.37 -9.54
N LEU A 403 -12.54 1.31 -10.83
CA LEU A 403 -11.20 1.10 -11.38
C LEU A 403 -10.42 2.42 -11.36
N VAL A 404 -9.37 2.50 -10.58
CA VAL A 404 -8.47 3.67 -10.53
C VAL A 404 -7.18 3.35 -11.26
N PRO A 405 -6.78 4.14 -12.29
CA PRO A 405 -5.51 3.92 -12.98
C PRO A 405 -4.35 3.95 -11.99
N ARG A 406 -3.44 2.99 -12.15
CA ARG A 406 -2.35 2.80 -11.22
C ARG A 406 -1.43 4.02 -11.11
N ASP A 407 -1.16 4.67 -12.24
CA ASP A 407 -0.31 5.86 -12.26
C ASP A 407 -0.97 7.01 -11.48
N LEU A 408 -2.29 7.18 -11.61
CA LEU A 408 -3.05 8.14 -10.82
C LEU A 408 -3.04 7.78 -9.35
N TRP A 409 -3.24 6.51 -9.01
CA TRP A 409 -3.19 6.03 -7.64
C TRP A 409 -1.82 6.28 -6.99
N ARG A 410 -0.74 5.93 -7.68
CA ARG A 410 0.62 6.17 -7.21
C ARG A 410 0.95 7.65 -7.05
N ALA A 411 0.51 8.47 -8.00
CA ALA A 411 0.69 9.90 -7.87
C ALA A 411 0.00 10.44 -6.60
N MET A 412 -1.21 9.96 -6.31
CA MET A 412 -1.93 10.32 -5.10
C MET A 412 -1.25 9.79 -3.84
N GLN A 413 -0.71 8.57 -3.87
CA GLN A 413 -0.05 7.93 -2.74
C GLN A 413 1.30 8.57 -2.41
N ASN A 414 2.13 8.82 -3.42
CA ASN A 414 3.50 9.31 -3.23
C ASN A 414 3.58 10.83 -3.11
N TYR A 415 2.59 11.55 -3.67
CA TYR A 415 2.60 13.00 -3.76
C TYR A 415 1.38 13.66 -3.11
N SER A 416 0.69 12.96 -2.19
CA SER A 416 -0.49 13.47 -1.46
C SER A 416 -0.23 14.85 -0.85
N VAL A 417 0.94 15.05 -0.26
CA VAL A 417 1.37 16.31 0.38
C VAL A 417 1.36 17.51 -0.57
N TRP A 418 1.52 17.29 -1.87
CA TRP A 418 1.47 18.35 -2.91
C TRP A 418 0.17 18.32 -3.73
N VAL A 419 -0.37 17.14 -3.98
CA VAL A 419 -1.60 16.98 -4.78
C VAL A 419 -2.81 17.49 -4.02
N GLU A 420 -2.96 17.17 -2.74
CA GLU A 420 -4.11 17.58 -1.95
C GLU A 420 -4.20 19.09 -1.75
N PRO A 421 -3.15 19.83 -1.37
CA PRO A 421 -3.17 21.29 -1.34
C PRO A 421 -3.58 21.93 -2.68
N ALA A 422 -3.12 21.37 -3.80
CA ALA A 422 -3.53 21.86 -5.13
C ALA A 422 -5.01 21.62 -5.41
N LEU A 423 -5.55 20.46 -5.01
CA LEU A 423 -6.99 20.17 -5.08
C LEU A 423 -7.79 21.12 -4.21
N VAL A 424 -7.36 21.36 -2.98
CA VAL A 424 -8.01 22.29 -2.04
C VAL A 424 -8.01 23.72 -2.57
N ALA A 425 -6.89 24.18 -3.13
CA ALA A 425 -6.78 25.52 -3.71
C ALA A 425 -7.75 25.70 -4.89
N GLU A 426 -7.79 24.75 -5.82
CA GLU A 426 -8.71 24.82 -6.97
C GLU A 426 -10.17 24.68 -6.55
N TRP A 427 -10.47 23.81 -5.57
CA TRP A 427 -11.81 23.67 -5.01
C TRP A 427 -12.28 24.98 -4.36
N THR A 428 -11.43 25.59 -3.55
CA THR A 428 -11.68 26.89 -2.91
C THR A 428 -11.93 27.99 -3.94
N ARG A 429 -11.12 28.04 -5.00
CA ARG A 429 -11.29 28.97 -6.12
C ARG A 429 -12.68 28.84 -6.78
N LEU A 430 -13.14 27.61 -7.01
CA LEU A 430 -14.47 27.35 -7.57
C LEU A 430 -15.58 27.80 -6.62
N MET A 431 -15.50 27.47 -5.34
CA MET A 431 -16.50 27.89 -4.34
C MET A 431 -16.61 29.40 -4.25
N ARG A 432 -15.50 30.14 -4.28
CA ARG A 432 -15.50 31.61 -4.33
C ARG A 432 -16.21 32.13 -5.58
N SER A 433 -15.90 31.54 -6.75
CA SER A 433 -16.56 31.90 -8.02
C SER A 433 -18.07 31.64 -7.97
N TYR A 434 -18.50 30.53 -7.38
CA TYR A 434 -19.92 30.22 -7.23
C TYR A 434 -20.62 31.16 -6.25
N ALA A 435 -20.01 31.46 -5.11
CA ALA A 435 -20.52 32.40 -4.13
C ALA A 435 -20.71 33.80 -4.75
N GLN A 436 -19.69 34.28 -5.47
CA GLN A 436 -19.74 35.56 -6.17
C GLN A 436 -20.92 35.64 -7.14
N ARG A 437 -21.13 34.59 -7.96
CA ARG A 437 -22.28 34.49 -8.88
C ARG A 437 -23.64 34.46 -8.17
N GLN A 438 -23.65 34.02 -6.91
CA GLN A 438 -24.83 33.97 -6.05
C GLN A 438 -25.01 35.27 -5.23
N GLY A 439 -24.15 36.29 -5.40
CA GLY A 439 -24.14 37.52 -4.60
C GLY A 439 -23.76 37.29 -3.12
N ARG A 440 -22.98 36.24 -2.84
CA ARG A 440 -22.58 35.84 -1.48
C ARG A 440 -21.10 36.13 -1.25
N MET A 441 -20.79 36.59 -0.04
CA MET A 441 -19.41 36.65 0.48
C MET A 441 -19.12 35.37 1.28
N LEU A 442 -17.94 34.78 1.06
CA LEU A 442 -17.47 33.66 1.86
C LEU A 442 -16.56 34.17 2.98
N GLU A 443 -16.81 33.70 4.18
CA GLU A 443 -15.96 33.98 5.35
C GLU A 443 -14.72 33.04 5.29
N GLU A 444 -13.53 33.60 5.12
CA GLU A 444 -12.28 32.83 4.99
C GLU A 444 -12.03 31.86 6.15
N PRO A 445 -12.26 32.21 7.44
CA PRO A 445 -12.08 31.23 8.52
C PRO A 445 -13.03 30.05 8.41
N ARG A 446 -14.28 30.25 8.04
CA ARG A 446 -15.25 29.16 7.84
C ARG A 446 -14.87 28.28 6.68
N LEU A 447 -14.42 28.89 5.58
CA LEU A 447 -13.94 28.15 4.40
C LEU A 447 -12.73 27.28 4.74
N SER A 448 -11.75 27.85 5.42
CA SER A 448 -10.54 27.13 5.84
C SER A 448 -10.86 25.96 6.76
N ILE A 449 -11.67 26.17 7.79
CA ILE A 449 -12.09 25.11 8.74
C ILE A 449 -12.84 23.99 7.99
N ALA A 450 -13.81 24.35 7.14
CA ALA A 450 -14.60 23.34 6.41
C ALA A 450 -13.79 22.56 5.37
N MET A 451 -12.70 23.14 4.85
CA MET A 451 -11.79 22.48 3.92
C MET A 451 -10.70 21.66 4.62
N THR A 452 -10.50 21.87 5.93
CA THR A 452 -9.51 21.09 6.68
C THR A 452 -10.00 19.65 6.82
N TRP A 453 -9.09 18.69 6.55
CA TRP A 453 -9.38 17.29 6.83
C TRP A 453 -9.33 17.04 8.34
N SER A 454 -10.38 16.42 8.85
CA SER A 454 -10.42 15.99 10.25
C SER A 454 -9.70 14.64 10.36
N ASP A 455 -8.45 14.66 10.83
CA ASP A 455 -7.73 13.44 11.17
C ASP A 455 -8.45 12.68 12.31
N PRO A 456 -8.21 11.38 12.47
CA PRO A 456 -8.65 10.65 13.66
C PRO A 456 -8.23 11.39 14.92
N ASP A 457 -9.02 11.28 15.99
CA ASP A 457 -8.66 11.87 17.28
C ASP A 457 -7.66 10.97 18.02
N PRO A 458 -6.38 11.35 18.16
CA PRO A 458 -5.38 10.50 18.79
C PRO A 458 -5.71 10.24 20.26
N ASP A 459 -6.27 11.20 20.97
CA ASP A 459 -6.58 11.07 22.40
C ASP A 459 -7.76 10.12 22.64
N ARG A 460 -8.75 10.12 21.75
CA ARG A 460 -9.91 9.23 21.84
C ARG A 460 -9.52 7.76 21.66
N ASP A 461 -8.73 7.44 20.65
CA ASP A 461 -8.34 6.07 20.35
C ASP A 461 -7.31 5.55 21.36
N VAL A 462 -6.32 6.36 21.73
CA VAL A 462 -5.42 6.10 22.85
C VAL A 462 -6.19 5.92 24.16
N GLY A 463 -7.29 6.65 24.36
CA GLY A 463 -8.18 6.52 25.52
C GLY A 463 -8.75 5.12 25.69
N VAL A 464 -9.14 4.44 24.61
CA VAL A 464 -9.63 3.04 24.64
C VAL A 464 -8.52 2.10 25.09
N ALA A 465 -7.36 2.14 24.47
CA ALA A 465 -6.21 1.31 24.82
C ALA A 465 -5.74 1.57 26.26
N ARG A 466 -5.71 2.84 26.68
CA ARG A 466 -5.34 3.23 28.04
C ARG A 466 -6.33 2.71 29.08
N ALA A 467 -7.63 2.81 28.82
CA ALA A 467 -8.67 2.30 29.72
C ALA A 467 -8.54 0.79 29.93
N ILE A 468 -8.25 0.03 28.85
CA ILE A 468 -7.99 -1.42 28.92
C ILE A 468 -6.75 -1.70 29.76
N ALA A 469 -5.63 -1.00 29.51
CA ALA A 469 -4.39 -1.16 30.27
C ALA A 469 -4.58 -0.88 31.76
N LEU A 470 -5.23 0.24 32.13
CA LEU A 470 -5.51 0.61 33.51
C LEU A 470 -6.43 -0.38 34.21
N ARG A 471 -7.48 -0.88 33.52
CA ARG A 471 -8.37 -1.93 34.05
C ARG A 471 -7.60 -3.22 34.34
N ARG A 472 -6.67 -3.62 33.47
CA ARG A 472 -5.82 -4.80 33.67
C ARG A 472 -4.92 -4.63 34.90
N LEU A 473 -4.27 -3.46 35.03
CA LEU A 473 -3.45 -3.14 36.21
C LEU A 473 -4.28 -3.18 37.50
N LYS A 474 -5.47 -2.59 37.51
CA LYS A 474 -6.38 -2.61 38.66
C LYS A 474 -6.78 -4.05 39.06
N ASN A 475 -6.93 -4.92 38.08
CA ASN A 475 -7.30 -6.33 38.30
C ASN A 475 -6.09 -7.24 38.59
N GLY A 476 -4.93 -6.68 38.94
CA GLY A 476 -3.70 -7.44 39.24
C GLY A 476 -3.04 -8.10 38.02
N ARG A 477 -3.52 -7.88 36.82
CA ARG A 477 -2.94 -8.40 35.58
C ARG A 477 -1.80 -7.49 35.14
N GLY A 478 -0.59 -8.04 35.00
CA GLY A 478 0.58 -7.28 34.57
C GLY A 478 0.38 -6.64 33.19
N VAL A 479 0.85 -5.41 33.04
CA VAL A 479 1.00 -4.72 31.75
C VAL A 479 2.48 -4.37 31.61
N HIS A 480 3.07 -4.69 30.46
CA HIS A 480 4.49 -4.49 30.21
C HIS A 480 4.69 -3.54 29.04
N CYS A 481 5.77 -2.78 29.08
CA CYS A 481 6.21 -1.97 27.94
C CYS A 481 6.62 -2.91 26.80
N VAL A 482 5.97 -2.81 25.65
CA VAL A 482 6.28 -3.68 24.49
C VAL A 482 7.73 -3.52 24.02
N TRP A 483 8.31 -2.33 24.17
CA TRP A 483 9.66 -2.01 23.71
C TRP A 483 10.78 -2.52 24.63
N THR A 484 10.52 -2.59 25.94
CA THR A 484 11.56 -2.87 26.93
C THR A 484 11.27 -4.08 27.83
N GLY A 485 10.07 -4.66 27.74
CA GLY A 485 9.62 -5.74 28.62
C GLY A 485 9.37 -5.32 30.07
N ARG A 486 9.65 -4.08 30.46
CA ARG A 486 9.48 -3.61 31.85
C ARG A 486 8.03 -3.57 32.25
N ARG A 487 7.73 -4.02 33.46
CA ARG A 487 6.40 -3.90 34.07
C ARG A 487 6.04 -2.41 34.21
N LEU A 488 4.82 -2.08 33.85
CA LEU A 488 4.28 -0.72 33.93
C LEU A 488 3.41 -0.55 35.16
N GLU A 489 3.40 0.67 35.67
CA GLU A 489 2.52 1.16 36.71
C GLU A 489 1.63 2.25 36.14
N PRO A 490 0.48 2.59 36.77
CA PRO A 490 -0.39 3.66 36.28
C PRO A 490 0.35 4.99 36.04
N ALA A 491 1.36 5.31 36.89
CA ALA A 491 2.16 6.53 36.78
C ALA A 491 3.16 6.52 35.61
N THR A 492 3.64 5.35 35.20
CA THR A 492 4.63 5.19 34.11
C THR A 492 4.01 4.78 32.78
N LEU A 493 2.71 4.42 32.79
CA LEU A 493 1.99 3.98 31.61
C LEU A 493 1.78 5.13 30.61
N ALA A 494 2.20 4.92 29.39
CA ALA A 494 1.79 5.64 28.18
C ALA A 494 1.25 4.64 27.15
N ILE A 495 0.43 5.10 26.23
CA ILE A 495 0.11 4.36 25.02
C ILE A 495 0.89 5.00 23.89
N ASP A 496 1.67 4.18 23.20
CA ASP A 496 2.48 4.58 22.05
C ASP A 496 1.83 4.13 20.75
N HIS A 497 2.03 4.90 19.70
CA HIS A 497 1.75 4.46 18.33
C HIS A 497 2.98 3.70 17.82
N CYS A 498 2.81 2.41 17.47
CA CYS A 498 3.89 1.60 16.91
C CYS A 498 4.55 2.30 15.72
N LEU A 499 3.74 2.73 14.75
CA LEU A 499 4.13 3.63 13.68
C LEU A 499 3.71 5.06 14.09
N PRO A 500 4.63 6.04 14.05
CA PRO A 500 4.41 7.35 14.69
C PRO A 500 3.29 8.13 14.04
N TRP A 501 2.46 8.75 14.87
CA TRP A 501 1.31 9.58 14.44
C TRP A 501 1.71 10.69 13.47
N SER A 502 2.84 11.33 13.71
CA SER A 502 3.34 12.44 12.87
C SER A 502 3.63 12.03 11.42
N ALA A 503 4.01 10.77 11.22
CA ALA A 503 4.26 10.23 9.88
C ALA A 503 2.99 9.67 9.24
N TRP A 504 2.10 9.14 10.07
CA TRP A 504 0.87 8.53 9.59
C TRP A 504 -0.21 8.56 10.69
N PRO A 505 -1.17 9.51 10.63
CA PRO A 505 -2.23 9.63 11.62
C PRO A 505 -3.16 8.42 11.60
N CYS A 506 -2.82 7.40 12.41
CA CYS A 506 -3.51 6.12 12.47
C CYS A 506 -3.73 5.70 13.94
N GLY A 507 -4.98 5.82 14.40
CA GLY A 507 -5.42 5.42 15.74
C GLY A 507 -6.00 4.00 15.80
N ASP A 508 -5.67 3.13 14.85
CA ASP A 508 -6.14 1.76 14.79
C ASP A 508 -5.59 0.94 15.96
N LEU A 509 -6.38 -0.01 16.45
CA LEU A 509 -6.02 -0.80 17.65
C LEU A 509 -4.69 -1.53 17.49
N TRP A 510 -4.40 -2.04 16.30
CA TRP A 510 -3.13 -2.73 16.02
C TRP A 510 -1.91 -1.81 16.19
N ASN A 511 -2.08 -0.48 16.07
CA ASN A 511 -1.02 0.52 16.19
C ASN A 511 -0.80 1.02 17.64
N LEU A 512 -1.70 0.68 18.58
CA LEU A 512 -1.73 1.23 19.93
C LEU A 512 -1.13 0.24 20.96
N MET A 513 0.02 0.61 21.53
CA MET A 513 0.84 -0.25 22.39
C MET A 513 1.07 0.34 23.78
N PRO A 514 1.06 -0.47 24.86
CA PRO A 514 1.51 0.01 26.17
C PRO A 514 3.03 0.22 26.15
N ALA A 515 3.45 1.39 26.54
CA ALA A 515 4.85 1.76 26.60
C ALA A 515 5.19 2.50 27.91
N HIS A 516 6.45 2.43 28.32
CA HIS A 516 6.92 3.27 29.40
C HIS A 516 7.00 4.73 28.92
N ARG A 517 6.46 5.67 29.72
CA ARG A 517 6.38 7.09 29.36
C ARG A 517 7.72 7.66 28.86
N ARG A 518 8.84 7.30 29.51
CA ARG A 518 10.16 7.77 29.08
C ARG A 518 10.51 7.27 27.66
N VAL A 519 10.23 6.00 27.36
CA VAL A 519 10.49 5.41 26.03
C VAL A 519 9.65 6.14 24.98
N ASN A 520 8.35 6.29 25.23
CA ASN A 520 7.45 6.95 24.29
C ASN A 520 7.83 8.42 24.06
N GLN A 521 8.04 9.20 25.15
CA GLN A 521 8.19 10.65 25.05
C GLN A 521 9.62 11.13 24.76
N HIS A 522 10.66 10.36 25.15
CA HIS A 522 12.06 10.82 25.08
C HIS A 522 12.95 9.94 24.23
N GLU A 523 12.68 8.64 24.13
CA GLU A 523 13.55 7.70 23.41
C GLU A 523 13.05 7.43 21.99
N LYS A 524 11.85 6.88 21.81
CA LYS A 524 11.27 6.60 20.48
C LYS A 524 10.70 7.87 19.82
N ARG A 525 9.84 8.59 20.54
CA ARG A 525 9.20 9.82 20.06
C ARG A 525 8.43 9.58 18.76
N ASP A 526 8.73 10.41 17.76
CA ASP A 526 8.15 10.43 16.40
C ASP A 526 8.94 9.61 15.36
N ARG A 527 9.81 8.70 15.85
CA ARG A 527 10.60 7.82 14.98
C ARG A 527 9.95 6.46 14.76
N LEU A 528 10.19 5.86 13.59
CA LEU A 528 9.82 4.48 13.31
C LEU A 528 10.67 3.52 14.17
N PRO A 529 10.12 2.42 14.66
CA PRO A 529 10.97 1.37 15.21
C PRO A 529 11.86 0.80 14.08
N SER A 530 13.13 0.54 14.36
CA SER A 530 13.99 -0.19 13.41
C SER A 530 13.47 -1.62 13.22
N SER A 531 13.95 -2.34 12.21
CA SER A 531 13.61 -3.76 12.02
C SER A 531 13.92 -4.57 13.26
N GLU A 532 15.09 -4.32 13.87
CA GLU A 532 15.55 -5.00 15.08
C GLU A 532 14.69 -4.63 16.31
N ALA A 533 14.32 -3.34 16.45
CA ALA A 533 13.46 -2.90 17.56
C ALA A 533 12.06 -3.53 17.46
N LEU A 534 11.49 -3.55 16.26
CA LEU A 534 10.18 -4.15 16.03
C LEU A 534 10.21 -5.66 16.24
N HIS A 535 11.27 -6.32 15.82
CA HIS A 535 11.48 -7.74 16.06
C HIS A 535 11.57 -8.06 17.56
N ARG A 536 12.44 -7.36 18.31
CA ARG A 536 12.57 -7.56 19.77
C ARG A 536 11.24 -7.34 20.50
N ALA A 537 10.41 -6.41 20.00
CA ALA A 537 9.10 -6.09 20.59
C ALA A 537 7.98 -7.05 20.15
N GLY A 538 8.19 -7.89 19.12
CA GLY A 538 7.16 -8.70 18.48
C GLY A 538 6.31 -9.50 19.43
N ASP A 539 6.94 -10.32 20.30
CA ASP A 539 6.23 -11.13 21.30
C ASP A 539 5.43 -10.26 22.29
N GLY A 540 5.99 -9.13 22.70
CA GLY A 540 5.33 -8.18 23.60
C GLY A 540 4.11 -7.51 22.93
N ILE A 541 4.22 -7.18 21.65
CA ILE A 541 3.14 -6.61 20.84
C ILE A 541 2.01 -7.63 20.68
N VAL A 542 2.32 -8.85 20.26
CA VAL A 542 1.36 -9.93 20.09
C VAL A 542 0.66 -10.25 21.41
N SER A 543 1.43 -10.41 22.50
CA SER A 543 0.86 -10.65 23.85
C SER A 543 -0.08 -9.52 24.29
N TRP A 544 0.22 -8.27 23.92
CA TRP A 544 -0.67 -7.15 24.18
C TRP A 544 -1.96 -7.25 23.36
N TRP A 545 -1.89 -7.52 22.07
CA TRP A 545 -3.06 -7.66 21.21
C TRP A 545 -4.01 -8.76 21.70
N GLU A 546 -3.47 -9.94 22.02
CA GLU A 546 -4.23 -11.05 22.57
C GLU A 546 -4.89 -10.69 23.90
N ALA A 547 -4.14 -10.04 24.77
CA ALA A 547 -4.61 -9.71 26.10
C ALA A 547 -5.61 -8.54 26.14
N ALA A 548 -5.56 -7.64 25.15
CA ALA A 548 -6.33 -6.39 25.14
C ALA A 548 -7.45 -6.37 24.10
N TYR A 549 -7.19 -6.86 22.92
CA TYR A 549 -8.08 -6.68 21.78
C TYR A 549 -8.66 -7.98 21.22
N LEU A 550 -7.97 -9.12 21.40
CA LEU A 550 -8.38 -10.42 20.87
C LEU A 550 -8.88 -11.37 21.97
N VAL A 551 -9.50 -10.82 23.00
CA VAL A 551 -9.96 -11.58 24.18
C VAL A 551 -11.10 -12.51 23.77
N PRO A 552 -11.02 -13.82 24.07
CA PRO A 552 -12.09 -14.78 23.79
C PRO A 552 -13.42 -14.35 24.44
N GLY A 553 -14.50 -14.41 23.67
CA GLY A 553 -15.85 -14.02 24.11
C GLY A 553 -16.21 -12.55 23.88
N ASP A 554 -15.25 -11.68 23.58
CA ASP A 554 -15.51 -10.34 23.06
C ASP A 554 -15.63 -10.42 21.54
N LEU A 555 -16.72 -9.96 20.97
CA LEU A 555 -16.94 -9.94 19.52
C LEU A 555 -16.65 -8.57 18.89
N VAL A 556 -16.61 -7.52 19.70
CA VAL A 556 -16.52 -6.14 19.21
C VAL A 556 -15.07 -5.74 18.94
N LEU A 557 -14.21 -5.90 19.94
CA LEU A 557 -12.79 -5.51 19.79
C LEU A 557 -12.03 -6.38 18.76
N PRO A 558 -12.18 -7.72 18.73
CA PRO A 558 -11.54 -8.53 17.70
C PRO A 558 -12.01 -8.21 16.28
N SER A 559 -13.30 -7.98 16.09
CA SER A 559 -13.86 -7.56 14.80
C SER A 559 -13.30 -6.20 14.38
N ARG A 560 -13.27 -5.22 15.29
CA ARG A 560 -12.72 -3.90 15.05
C ARG A 560 -11.23 -3.97 14.70
N PHE A 561 -10.44 -4.71 15.48
CA PHE A 561 -8.99 -4.93 15.24
C PHE A 561 -8.74 -5.49 13.84
N GLY A 562 -9.48 -6.54 13.46
CA GLY A 562 -9.32 -7.18 12.16
C GLY A 562 -9.73 -6.29 10.99
N GLU A 563 -10.82 -5.52 11.11
CA GLU A 563 -11.26 -4.61 10.05
C GLU A 563 -10.32 -3.40 9.89
N GLU A 564 -9.86 -2.82 11.00
CA GLU A 564 -8.89 -1.72 10.98
C GLU A 564 -7.56 -2.19 10.36
N ALA A 565 -7.04 -3.35 10.76
CA ALA A 565 -5.81 -3.91 10.20
C ALA A 565 -5.93 -4.15 8.68
N ARG A 566 -7.03 -4.75 8.22
CA ARG A 566 -7.27 -4.97 6.78
C ARG A 566 -7.43 -3.68 5.99
N ALA A 567 -8.02 -2.65 6.58
CA ALA A 567 -8.24 -1.38 5.92
C ALA A 567 -6.94 -0.59 5.72
N SER A 568 -6.08 -0.58 6.73
CA SER A 568 -4.92 0.31 6.78
C SER A 568 -3.61 -0.37 6.39
N LEU A 569 -3.43 -1.66 6.73
CA LEU A 569 -2.16 -2.35 6.52
C LEU A 569 -2.07 -3.04 5.14
N PRO A 570 -0.89 -3.00 4.50
CA PRO A 570 -0.66 -3.65 3.22
C PRO A 570 -0.68 -5.18 3.34
N GLY A 571 -1.21 -5.87 2.33
CA GLY A 571 -1.16 -7.32 2.19
C GLY A 571 -2.27 -8.10 2.91
N LEU A 572 -3.11 -7.46 3.72
CA LEU A 572 -4.19 -8.12 4.47
C LEU A 572 -5.56 -8.07 3.77
N SER A 573 -5.69 -7.29 2.69
CA SER A 573 -6.95 -7.18 1.93
C SER A 573 -7.31 -8.50 1.24
N GLY A 574 -8.60 -8.82 1.17
CA GLY A 574 -9.12 -10.02 0.50
C GLY A 574 -9.19 -11.27 1.39
N GLN A 575 -8.72 -11.23 2.62
CA GLN A 575 -8.87 -12.33 3.59
C GLN A 575 -10.23 -12.30 4.27
N SER A 576 -10.77 -13.48 4.62
CA SER A 576 -11.97 -13.61 5.44
C SER A 576 -11.59 -13.88 6.89
N GLY A 577 -12.37 -13.37 7.86
CA GLY A 577 -12.12 -13.58 9.28
C GLY A 577 -11.12 -12.58 9.90
N ILE A 578 -10.73 -12.78 11.15
CA ILE A 578 -9.73 -11.95 11.83
C ILE A 578 -8.34 -12.40 11.36
N PRO A 579 -7.48 -11.48 10.85
CA PRO A 579 -6.12 -11.85 10.45
C PRO A 579 -5.33 -12.42 11.63
N GLY A 580 -4.45 -13.38 11.35
CA GLY A 580 -3.51 -13.87 12.36
C GLY A 580 -2.59 -12.76 12.86
N HIS A 581 -2.25 -12.76 14.14
CA HIS A 581 -1.38 -11.73 14.71
C HIS A 581 -0.01 -11.67 14.03
N ASP A 582 0.53 -12.81 13.59
CA ASP A 582 1.78 -12.86 12.81
C ASP A 582 1.64 -12.17 11.45
N GLU A 583 0.47 -12.34 10.81
CA GLU A 583 0.16 -11.67 9.54
C GLU A 583 0.07 -10.15 9.72
N VAL A 584 -0.57 -9.72 10.81
CA VAL A 584 -0.66 -8.29 11.15
C VAL A 584 0.71 -7.72 11.43
N LEU A 585 1.56 -8.41 12.20
CA LEU A 585 2.92 -7.95 12.52
C LEU A 585 3.79 -7.84 11.26
N ALA A 586 3.68 -8.81 10.35
CA ALA A 586 4.38 -8.73 9.07
C ALA A 586 3.88 -7.56 8.21
N ALA A 587 2.57 -7.29 8.22
CA ALA A 587 2.00 -6.15 7.51
C ALA A 587 2.41 -4.80 8.13
N VAL A 588 2.56 -4.72 9.47
CA VAL A 588 3.16 -3.57 10.16
C VAL A 588 4.60 -3.35 9.71
N SER A 589 5.40 -4.41 9.57
CA SER A 589 6.78 -4.32 9.07
C SER A 589 6.83 -3.76 7.65
N LEU A 590 5.90 -4.16 6.78
CA LEU A 590 5.79 -3.62 5.42
C LEU A 590 5.41 -2.14 5.41
N GLN A 591 4.45 -1.75 6.25
CA GLN A 591 4.05 -0.35 6.36
C GLN A 591 5.18 0.52 6.93
N ARG A 592 5.93 0.02 7.92
CA ARG A 592 7.14 0.66 8.42
C ARG A 592 8.15 0.93 7.30
N LEU A 593 8.43 -0.11 6.49
CA LEU A 593 9.36 0.00 5.37
C LEU A 593 8.89 1.06 4.36
N ARG A 594 7.58 1.10 4.09
CA ARG A 594 6.97 2.09 3.21
C ARG A 594 7.14 3.52 3.76
N LEU A 595 6.82 3.77 5.04
CA LEU A 595 6.97 5.09 5.66
C LEU A 595 8.44 5.56 5.67
N ARG A 596 9.36 4.65 6.02
CA ARG A 596 10.79 4.94 5.96
C ARG A 596 11.23 5.40 4.58
N ARG A 597 10.78 4.69 3.55
CA ARG A 597 11.25 4.84 2.19
C ARG A 597 10.58 6.01 1.45
N ASP A 598 9.25 6.12 1.57
CA ASP A 598 8.47 7.09 0.81
C ASP A 598 8.44 8.46 1.50
N GLN A 599 8.61 8.51 2.82
CA GLN A 599 8.56 9.74 3.62
C GLN A 599 9.89 10.07 4.32
N GLY A 600 10.90 9.21 4.25
CA GLY A 600 12.20 9.46 4.89
C GLY A 600 12.14 9.51 6.42
N VAL A 601 11.14 8.89 7.05
CA VAL A 601 10.97 8.94 8.51
C VAL A 601 12.15 8.27 9.21
N PRO A 602 12.81 8.96 10.17
CA PRO A 602 13.98 8.39 10.86
C PRO A 602 13.61 7.20 11.74
N GLU A 603 14.54 6.28 11.90
CA GLU A 603 14.36 5.08 12.71
C GLU A 603 14.90 5.27 14.13
N TRP A 604 14.25 4.56 15.07
CA TRP A 604 14.68 4.35 16.45
C TRP A 604 15.19 2.91 16.58
N PRO A 605 16.44 2.71 17.14
CA PRO A 605 17.11 1.41 17.21
C PRO A 605 16.50 0.44 18.23
#